data_4e43f1313e465a410f736e9a3c302e45
#
_entry.id   4e43f1313e465a410f736e9a3c302e45
#
_cell.length_a   1.000
_cell.length_b   1.000
_cell.length_c   1.000
_cell.angle_alpha   90.00
_cell.angle_beta   90.00
_cell.angle_gamma   90.00
#
_symmetry.space_group_name_H-M   'P 1'
#
loop_
_entity.id
_entity.type
_entity.pdbx_description
1 polymer ?
#
loop_
_entity_poly.entity_id
_entity_poly.type
_entity_poly.pdbx_seq_one_letter_code
_entity_poly.pdbx_strand_id
1 'polypeptide(L)'
;MLKINVEKHIKSIITILVSLLFISCESPTSSDEFADLSFDMRLSKDSNGYYHLKLDRNNWQTLHRVTGSIVQDGYGVENFRVEWESDMYWLIGDTLGYVVSRGLNMNLQYVNYDTTYLTQFNGLEVPTSNMVSLSNSSGEFSNMIAPVKSMIGDTMRLTADWFDNYTSFYIVLD
;
A
#
# COMPACT_ATOMS: atom_id res chain seq x y z
N MET A 1 -45.49 48.90 10.15
CA MET A 1 -44.31 49.24 9.35
C MET A 1 -43.09 48.40 9.75
N LEU A 2 -43.25 47.10 9.99
CA LEU A 2 -42.19 46.22 10.51
C LEU A 2 -41.85 45.01 9.62
N LYS A 3 -42.56 44.81 8.49
CA LYS A 3 -42.36 43.62 7.61
C LYS A 3 -41.16 43.70 6.69
N ILE A 4 -40.64 44.88 6.39
CA ILE A 4 -39.59 45.04 5.34
C ILE A 4 -38.18 44.68 5.86
N ASN A 5 -37.94 44.77 7.18
CA ASN A 5 -36.62 44.50 7.75
C ASN A 5 -36.31 43.01 7.93
N VAL A 6 -37.31 42.17 8.18
CA VAL A 6 -37.14 40.75 8.40
C VAL A 6 -36.67 40.02 7.13
N GLU A 7 -37.23 40.38 5.99
CA GLU A 7 -36.87 39.74 4.72
C GLU A 7 -35.43 40.03 4.29
N LYS A 8 -34.96 41.25 4.59
CA LYS A 8 -33.59 41.65 4.29
C LYS A 8 -32.57 40.90 5.16
N HIS A 9 -32.89 40.64 6.42
CA HIS A 9 -32.05 39.87 7.34
C HIS A 9 -32.04 38.38 6.99
N ILE A 10 -33.17 37.81 6.56
CA ILE A 10 -33.28 36.42 6.14
C ILE A 10 -32.43 36.19 4.87
N LYS A 11 -32.49 37.05 3.87
CA LYS A 11 -31.63 36.96 2.68
C LYS A 11 -30.15 37.08 3.01
N SER A 12 -29.76 37.94 3.92
CA SER A 12 -28.38 38.09 4.36
C SER A 12 -27.86 36.85 5.11
N ILE A 13 -28.67 36.25 5.97
CA ILE A 13 -28.33 35.01 6.70
C ILE A 13 -28.20 33.84 5.74
N ILE A 14 -29.10 33.70 4.77
CA ILE A 14 -29.03 32.63 3.76
C ILE A 14 -27.77 32.78 2.91
N THR A 15 -27.40 34.00 2.52
CA THR A 15 -26.19 34.24 1.73
C THR A 15 -24.92 33.87 2.51
N ILE A 16 -24.86 34.17 3.81
CA ILE A 16 -23.74 33.81 4.69
C ILE A 16 -23.68 32.28 4.90
N LEU A 17 -24.84 31.63 5.05
CA LEU A 17 -24.91 30.18 5.23
C LEU A 17 -24.48 29.42 3.97
N VAL A 18 -24.85 29.93 2.79
CA VAL A 18 -24.45 29.36 1.51
C VAL A 18 -22.95 29.58 1.24
N SER A 19 -22.39 30.72 1.61
CA SER A 19 -20.95 30.95 1.47
C SER A 19 -20.10 30.08 2.40
N LEU A 20 -20.63 29.69 3.57
CA LEU A 20 -19.96 28.74 4.47
C LEU A 20 -19.98 27.29 3.98
N LEU A 21 -20.91 26.93 3.10
CA LEU A 21 -20.95 25.60 2.47
C LEU A 21 -19.91 25.40 1.35
N PHE A 22 -19.33 26.50 0.87
CA PHE A 22 -18.23 26.48 -0.11
C PHE A 22 -16.84 26.59 0.52
N ILE A 23 -16.71 26.45 1.86
CA ILE A 23 -15.44 26.09 2.46
C ILE A 23 -15.24 24.61 2.12
N SER A 24 -14.91 24.39 0.87
CA SER A 24 -14.45 23.15 0.31
C SER A 24 -13.34 22.65 1.23
N CYS A 25 -13.51 21.45 1.70
CA CYS A 25 -12.40 20.66 2.17
C CYS A 25 -11.46 20.57 0.97
N GLU A 26 -10.50 21.44 0.85
CA GLU A 26 -9.38 21.29 -0.08
C GLU A 26 -8.68 20.02 0.39
N SER A 27 -8.94 18.93 -0.31
CA SER A 27 -8.06 17.78 -0.23
C SER A 27 -6.68 18.31 -0.62
N PRO A 28 -5.65 18.08 0.18
CA PRO A 28 -4.29 18.47 -0.17
C PRO A 28 -3.94 17.74 -1.47
N THR A 29 -3.89 18.46 -2.57
CA THR A 29 -3.61 17.96 -3.92
C THR A 29 -2.33 18.55 -4.47
N SER A 30 -1.43 19.01 -3.60
CA SER A 30 -0.14 19.47 -4.08
C SER A 30 0.92 18.37 -3.87
N SER A 31 1.51 17.93 -4.96
CA SER A 31 2.72 17.08 -4.97
C SER A 31 3.83 17.64 -4.07
N ASP A 32 3.84 18.93 -3.82
CA ASP A 32 4.83 19.63 -3.01
C ASP A 32 4.71 19.32 -1.50
N GLU A 33 3.51 19.00 -1.00
CA GLU A 33 3.30 18.70 0.42
C GLU A 33 4.00 17.41 0.86
N PHE A 34 4.24 16.49 -0.06
CA PHE A 34 4.85 15.19 0.20
C PHE A 34 6.19 14.99 -0.52
N ALA A 35 6.84 16.07 -0.94
CA ALA A 35 8.13 16.00 -1.62
C ALA A 35 9.26 15.47 -0.72
N ASP A 36 9.20 15.75 0.59
CA ASP A 36 10.24 15.40 1.56
C ASP A 36 9.96 14.13 2.35
N LEU A 37 9.14 13.21 1.80
CA LEU A 37 8.89 11.92 2.44
C LEU A 37 10.12 11.04 2.40
N SER A 38 10.44 10.45 3.53
CA SER A 38 11.47 9.42 3.67
C SER A 38 10.81 8.06 3.85
N PHE A 39 11.21 7.12 2.99
CA PHE A 39 10.81 5.72 3.09
C PHE A 39 11.99 4.89 3.56
N ASP A 40 11.78 4.07 4.58
CA ASP A 40 12.77 3.11 5.06
C ASP A 40 12.16 1.72 5.16
N MET A 41 12.91 0.71 4.70
CA MET A 41 12.52 -0.69 4.77
C MET A 41 13.21 -1.40 5.93
N ARG A 42 12.44 -2.19 6.69
CA ARG A 42 12.97 -3.00 7.81
C ARG A 42 13.49 -4.34 7.32
N LEU A 43 14.38 -4.31 6.35
CA LEU A 43 15.17 -5.45 5.90
C LEU A 43 16.65 -5.17 6.17
N SER A 44 17.46 -6.24 6.27
CA SER A 44 18.91 -6.06 6.32
C SER A 44 19.40 -5.42 5.02
N LYS A 45 20.30 -4.45 5.13
CA LYS A 45 20.85 -3.72 3.99
C LYS A 45 22.36 -3.95 3.95
N ASP A 46 22.88 -4.26 2.77
CA ASP A 46 24.32 -4.43 2.57
C ASP A 46 25.02 -3.09 2.36
N SER A 47 26.37 -3.13 2.23
CA SER A 47 27.19 -1.95 1.99
C SER A 47 26.97 -1.28 0.63
N ASN A 48 26.35 -1.98 -0.32
CA ASN A 48 26.04 -1.47 -1.67
C ASN A 48 24.62 -0.86 -1.71
N GLY A 49 23.88 -0.94 -0.62
CA GLY A 49 22.54 -0.40 -0.51
C GLY A 49 21.42 -1.36 -0.90
N TYR A 50 21.73 -2.63 -1.18
CA TYR A 50 20.71 -3.64 -1.47
C TYR A 50 20.12 -4.21 -0.17
N TYR A 51 18.82 -4.40 -0.17
CA TYR A 51 18.11 -5.11 0.89
C TYR A 51 18.16 -6.61 0.65
N HIS A 52 18.10 -7.40 1.71
CA HIS A 52 18.14 -8.85 1.64
C HIS A 52 16.88 -9.46 2.22
N LEU A 53 16.20 -10.29 1.43
CA LEU A 53 15.05 -11.06 1.84
C LEU A 53 15.38 -12.55 1.77
N LYS A 54 15.49 -13.16 2.93
CA LYS A 54 15.71 -14.60 3.03
C LYS A 54 14.42 -15.35 2.75
N LEU A 55 14.41 -16.12 1.67
CA LEU A 55 13.28 -16.94 1.28
C LEU A 55 13.33 -18.30 1.98
N ASP A 56 12.15 -18.83 2.32
CA ASP A 56 12.04 -20.22 2.76
C ASP A 56 12.13 -21.15 1.56
N ARG A 57 13.30 -21.71 1.34
CA ARG A 57 13.57 -22.64 0.22
C ARG A 57 12.79 -23.96 0.30
N ASN A 58 12.29 -24.30 1.48
CA ASN A 58 11.50 -25.51 1.68
C ASN A 58 10.01 -25.24 1.45
N ASN A 59 9.58 -23.99 1.57
CA ASN A 59 8.19 -23.56 1.37
C ASN A 59 8.12 -22.35 0.43
N TRP A 60 8.42 -22.57 -0.84
CA TRP A 60 8.43 -21.56 -1.89
C TRP A 60 7.08 -20.81 -2.11
N GLN A 61 5.99 -21.34 -1.55
CA GLN A 61 4.67 -20.69 -1.58
C GLN A 61 4.44 -19.72 -0.42
N THR A 62 5.46 -19.46 0.38
CA THR A 62 5.33 -18.56 1.53
C THR A 62 5.23 -17.11 1.05
N LEU A 63 4.22 -16.41 1.59
CA LEU A 63 4.14 -14.97 1.48
C LEU A 63 5.09 -14.33 2.48
N HIS A 64 5.98 -13.48 1.99
CA HIS A 64 6.94 -12.75 2.82
C HIS A 64 6.40 -11.36 3.11
N ARG A 65 6.27 -11.02 4.38
CA ARG A 65 5.88 -9.68 4.79
C ARG A 65 7.11 -8.78 4.84
N VAL A 66 7.10 -7.74 4.04
CA VAL A 66 8.07 -6.64 4.09
C VAL A 66 7.41 -5.47 4.80
N THR A 67 8.09 -4.91 5.77
CA THR A 67 7.61 -3.76 6.53
C THR A 67 8.59 -2.61 6.40
N GLY A 68 8.10 -1.40 6.62
CA GLY A 68 8.90 -0.19 6.63
C GLY A 68 8.17 0.95 7.30
N SER A 69 8.71 2.13 7.17
CA SER A 69 8.13 3.35 7.71
C SER A 69 8.19 4.49 6.70
N ILE A 70 7.20 5.35 6.78
CA ILE A 70 7.08 6.59 6.02
C ILE A 70 7.14 7.73 7.02
N VAL A 71 8.12 8.59 6.83
CA VAL A 71 8.41 9.69 7.76
C VAL A 71 8.50 11.00 6.99
N GLN A 72 7.90 12.03 7.54
CA GLN A 72 8.04 13.43 7.10
C GLN A 72 8.44 14.27 8.31
N ASP A 73 9.48 15.09 8.18
CA ASP A 73 9.99 15.94 9.26
C ASP A 73 10.28 15.20 10.59
N GLY A 74 10.63 13.92 10.52
CA GLY A 74 10.90 13.07 11.67
C GLY A 74 9.66 12.44 12.31
N TYR A 75 8.47 12.66 11.77
CA TYR A 75 7.21 12.10 12.26
C TYR A 75 6.63 11.07 11.28
N GLY A 76 6.04 10.00 11.81
CA GLY A 76 5.35 9.01 11.01
C GLY A 76 4.10 9.61 10.35
N VAL A 77 3.88 9.31 9.08
CA VAL A 77 2.72 9.79 8.32
C VAL A 77 1.63 8.73 8.36
N GLU A 78 0.47 9.07 8.96
CA GLU A 78 -0.66 8.18 9.12
C GLU A 78 -1.55 8.13 7.87
N ASN A 79 -2.13 6.95 7.60
CA ASN A 79 -3.08 6.70 6.50
C ASN A 79 -2.53 7.08 5.12
N PHE A 80 -1.22 7.10 4.97
CA PHE A 80 -0.59 7.41 3.71
C PHE A 80 -0.71 6.22 2.76
N ARG A 81 -1.28 6.46 1.58
CA ARG A 81 -1.46 5.45 0.55
C ARG A 81 -0.21 5.38 -0.33
N VAL A 82 0.37 4.20 -0.41
CA VAL A 82 1.48 3.88 -1.30
C VAL A 82 1.00 2.88 -2.34
N GLU A 83 1.26 3.16 -3.60
CA GLU A 83 1.10 2.21 -4.69
C GLU A 83 2.42 1.51 -4.94
N TRP A 84 2.38 0.21 -5.18
CA TRP A 84 3.58 -0.61 -5.33
C TRP A 84 3.63 -1.26 -6.69
N GLU A 85 4.80 -1.22 -7.29
CA GLU A 85 5.11 -1.91 -8.52
C GLU A 85 6.34 -2.80 -8.30
N SER A 86 6.27 -4.05 -8.80
CA SER A 86 7.39 -4.97 -8.83
C SER A 86 7.80 -5.22 -10.28
N ASP A 87 9.10 -5.36 -10.53
CA ASP A 87 9.61 -5.78 -11.83
C ASP A 87 9.61 -7.31 -12.01
N MET A 88 9.18 -8.04 -10.98
CA MET A 88 9.02 -9.50 -11.05
C MET A 88 7.56 -9.90 -11.08
N TYR A 89 7.24 -10.79 -11.98
CA TYR A 89 5.89 -11.26 -12.23
C TYR A 89 5.84 -12.79 -12.25
N TRP A 90 4.72 -13.31 -11.89
CA TRP A 90 4.40 -14.70 -12.15
C TRP A 90 3.94 -14.86 -13.59
N LEU A 91 4.58 -15.81 -14.30
CA LEU A 91 4.24 -16.12 -15.67
C LEU A 91 3.27 -17.31 -15.73
N ILE A 92 2.56 -17.42 -16.87
CA ILE A 92 1.66 -18.56 -17.12
C ILE A 92 2.46 -19.86 -17.12
N GLY A 93 1.91 -20.86 -16.47
CA GLY A 93 2.48 -22.21 -16.40
C GLY A 93 3.31 -22.45 -15.15
N ASP A 94 3.74 -21.42 -14.45
CA ASP A 94 4.33 -21.56 -13.13
C ASP A 94 3.23 -21.74 -12.08
N THR A 95 3.47 -22.56 -11.09
CA THR A 95 2.55 -22.66 -9.94
C THR A 95 2.69 -21.39 -9.12
N LEU A 96 1.70 -20.53 -9.22
CA LEU A 96 1.76 -19.16 -8.71
C LEU A 96 1.52 -19.04 -7.19
N GLY A 97 1.28 -20.15 -6.53
CA GLY A 97 0.92 -20.13 -5.13
C GLY A 97 -0.54 -20.51 -4.92
N TYR A 98 -1.04 -20.19 -3.76
CA TYR A 98 -2.40 -20.53 -3.38
C TYR A 98 -3.05 -19.40 -2.57
N VAL A 99 -4.34 -19.27 -2.70
CA VAL A 99 -5.17 -18.43 -1.84
C VAL A 99 -5.85 -19.33 -0.81
N VAL A 100 -5.68 -19.00 0.45
CA VAL A 100 -6.35 -19.71 1.55
C VAL A 100 -7.50 -18.85 2.05
N SER A 101 -8.71 -19.37 1.88
CA SER A 101 -9.89 -18.78 2.51
C SER A 101 -9.94 -19.18 3.97
N ARG A 102 -9.82 -18.20 4.85
CA ARG A 102 -9.85 -18.40 6.30
C ARG A 102 -11.15 -17.84 6.87
N GLY A 103 -11.64 -18.50 7.90
CA GLY A 103 -12.80 -18.03 8.64
C GLY A 103 -12.87 -18.66 10.02
N LEU A 104 -13.81 -18.21 10.83
CA LEU A 104 -14.07 -18.78 12.15
C LEU A 104 -14.99 -19.99 12.02
N ASN A 105 -14.61 -21.10 12.64
CA ASN A 105 -15.50 -22.25 12.82
C ASN A 105 -16.50 -21.98 13.96
N MET A 106 -17.39 -22.93 14.23
CA MET A 106 -18.37 -22.82 15.30
C MET A 106 -17.77 -22.70 16.71
N ASN A 107 -16.48 -23.03 16.87
CA ASN A 107 -15.74 -22.91 18.12
C ASN A 107 -14.93 -21.60 18.19
N LEU A 108 -15.18 -20.65 17.30
CA LEU A 108 -14.48 -19.36 17.20
C LEU A 108 -12.97 -19.49 16.94
N GLN A 109 -12.54 -20.59 16.34
CA GLN A 109 -11.15 -20.81 15.92
C GLN A 109 -10.99 -20.46 14.43
N TYR A 110 -9.89 -19.78 14.08
CA TYR A 110 -9.55 -19.56 12.69
C TYR A 110 -9.10 -20.87 12.04
N VAL A 111 -9.81 -21.26 10.99
CA VAL A 111 -9.53 -22.44 10.19
C VAL A 111 -9.46 -22.10 8.70
N ASN A 112 -8.71 -22.88 7.96
CA ASN A 112 -8.67 -22.80 6.52
C ASN A 112 -9.88 -23.60 5.97
N TYR A 113 -10.77 -22.91 5.25
CA TYR A 113 -11.94 -23.56 4.63
C TYR A 113 -11.63 -24.07 3.25
N ASP A 114 -10.79 -23.35 2.51
CA ASP A 114 -10.46 -23.68 1.14
C ASP A 114 -9.06 -23.21 0.78
N THR A 115 -8.45 -23.93 -0.16
CA THR A 115 -7.15 -23.59 -0.73
C THR A 115 -7.27 -23.64 -2.24
N THR A 116 -7.27 -22.49 -2.88
CA THR A 116 -7.30 -22.36 -4.33
C THR A 116 -5.90 -22.16 -4.86
N TYR A 117 -5.43 -23.08 -5.69
CA TYR A 117 -4.14 -22.92 -6.38
C TYR A 117 -4.30 -22.02 -7.60
N LEU A 118 -3.50 -20.98 -7.65
CA LEU A 118 -3.50 -20.03 -8.76
C LEU A 118 -2.63 -20.58 -9.89
N THR A 119 -3.17 -21.50 -10.68
CA THR A 119 -2.44 -22.19 -11.76
C THR A 119 -2.67 -21.59 -13.14
N GLN A 120 -3.62 -20.69 -13.31
CA GLN A 120 -3.96 -20.12 -14.61
C GLN A 120 -4.42 -18.67 -14.49
N PHE A 121 -3.59 -17.77 -14.92
CA PHE A 121 -3.97 -16.38 -15.20
C PHE A 121 -3.88 -16.12 -16.70
N ASN A 122 -4.69 -16.76 -17.52
CA ASN A 122 -5.01 -16.49 -18.95
C ASN A 122 -4.04 -15.55 -19.71
N GLY A 123 -2.74 -15.67 -19.51
CA GLY A 123 -1.76 -14.85 -20.17
C GLY A 123 -1.42 -13.54 -19.46
N LEU A 124 -1.93 -13.32 -18.27
CA LEU A 124 -1.63 -12.10 -17.53
C LEU A 124 -0.39 -12.31 -16.63
N GLU A 125 0.45 -11.32 -16.62
CA GLU A 125 1.52 -11.17 -15.63
C GLU A 125 0.89 -10.75 -14.31
N VAL A 126 1.24 -11.44 -13.23
CA VAL A 126 0.77 -11.12 -11.87
C VAL A 126 1.96 -10.60 -11.06
N PRO A 127 1.91 -9.35 -10.58
CA PRO A 127 2.99 -8.81 -9.76
C PRO A 127 3.25 -9.68 -8.52
N THR A 128 4.52 -9.83 -8.16
CA THR A 128 4.91 -10.57 -6.96
C THR A 128 4.71 -9.81 -5.67
N SER A 129 4.17 -8.59 -5.72
CA SER A 129 3.89 -7.73 -4.57
C SER A 129 2.42 -7.32 -4.51
N ASN A 130 1.94 -6.95 -3.32
CA ASN A 130 0.67 -6.25 -3.21
C ASN A 130 0.77 -4.89 -3.91
N MET A 131 -0.32 -4.48 -4.54
CA MET A 131 -0.37 -3.22 -5.30
C MET A 131 -0.50 -1.98 -4.39
N VAL A 132 -1.01 -2.11 -3.18
CA VAL A 132 -1.31 -0.96 -2.31
C VAL A 132 -1.01 -1.31 -0.86
N SER A 133 -0.46 -0.35 -0.12
CA SER A 133 -0.41 -0.35 1.34
C SER A 133 -0.89 0.99 1.89
N LEU A 134 -1.36 0.97 3.14
CA LEU A 134 -1.63 2.16 3.94
C LEU A 134 -0.73 2.13 5.17
N SER A 135 -0.19 3.29 5.54
CA SER A 135 0.56 3.42 6.78
C SER A 135 -0.38 3.53 7.99
N ASN A 136 0.09 3.07 9.14
CA ASN A 136 -0.61 3.22 10.41
C ASN A 136 -0.29 4.58 11.07
N SER A 137 -0.80 4.81 12.28
CA SER A 137 -0.59 6.05 13.05
C SER A 137 0.88 6.36 13.40
N SER A 138 1.77 5.37 13.28
CA SER A 138 3.22 5.54 13.47
C SER A 138 3.99 5.67 12.15
N GLY A 139 3.27 5.76 11.02
CA GLY A 139 3.87 5.78 9.69
C GLY A 139 4.34 4.42 9.19
N GLU A 140 4.06 3.31 9.90
CA GLU A 140 4.50 1.99 9.49
C GLU A 140 3.59 1.41 8.41
N PHE A 141 4.19 0.86 7.37
CA PHE A 141 3.49 0.13 6.31
C PHE A 141 3.91 -1.34 6.26
N SER A 142 3.12 -2.15 5.59
CA SER A 142 3.51 -3.51 5.22
C SER A 142 3.08 -3.84 3.81
N ASN A 143 3.94 -4.55 3.08
CA ASN A 143 3.63 -5.16 1.80
C ASN A 143 3.87 -6.67 1.89
N MET A 144 3.12 -7.44 1.11
CA MET A 144 3.31 -8.88 0.99
C MET A 144 3.98 -9.17 -0.34
N ILE A 145 5.11 -9.87 -0.29
CA ILE A 145 5.87 -10.28 -1.46
C ILE A 145 5.78 -11.79 -1.58
N ALA A 146 5.53 -12.27 -2.79
CA ALA A 146 5.35 -13.67 -3.09
C ALA A 146 6.28 -14.14 -4.23
N PRO A 147 7.60 -14.10 -4.06
CA PRO A 147 8.52 -14.60 -5.07
C PRO A 147 8.38 -16.12 -5.22
N VAL A 148 8.57 -16.61 -6.43
CA VAL A 148 8.64 -18.05 -6.72
C VAL A 148 10.08 -18.55 -6.61
N LYS A 149 10.22 -19.86 -6.46
CA LYS A 149 11.53 -20.50 -6.23
C LYS A 149 12.57 -20.19 -7.30
N SER A 150 12.14 -20.02 -8.55
CA SER A 150 13.04 -19.69 -9.67
C SER A 150 13.64 -18.29 -9.57
N MET A 151 13.09 -17.41 -8.73
CA MET A 151 13.57 -16.05 -8.50
C MET A 151 14.67 -15.98 -7.41
N ILE A 152 14.99 -17.09 -6.77
CA ILE A 152 16.09 -17.14 -5.78
C ILE A 152 17.41 -16.83 -6.47
N GLY A 153 18.14 -15.87 -5.92
CA GLY A 153 19.40 -15.35 -6.47
C GLY A 153 19.22 -14.09 -7.33
N ASP A 154 17.98 -13.74 -7.69
CA ASP A 154 17.68 -12.53 -8.43
C ASP A 154 17.53 -11.32 -7.48
N THR A 155 17.58 -10.13 -8.08
CA THR A 155 17.32 -8.87 -7.36
C THR A 155 16.02 -8.28 -7.87
N MET A 156 15.05 -8.20 -6.97
CA MET A 156 13.74 -7.58 -7.24
C MET A 156 13.84 -6.07 -7.06
N ARG A 157 13.34 -5.31 -8.00
CA ARG A 157 13.06 -3.90 -7.81
C ARG A 157 11.61 -3.73 -7.39
N LEU A 158 11.41 -3.22 -6.18
CA LEU A 158 10.11 -2.85 -5.65
C LEU A 158 10.03 -1.32 -5.61
N THR A 159 9.14 -0.74 -6.40
CA THR A 159 8.93 0.71 -6.46
C THR A 159 7.71 1.08 -5.64
N ALA A 160 7.88 2.09 -4.81
CA ALA A 160 6.80 2.75 -4.10
C ALA A 160 6.48 4.06 -4.83
N ASP A 161 5.24 4.20 -5.27
CA ASP A 161 4.73 5.38 -5.94
C ASP A 161 3.72 6.10 -5.06
N TRP A 162 3.80 7.43 -5.05
CA TRP A 162 2.83 8.28 -4.39
C TRP A 162 2.73 9.62 -5.11
N PHE A 163 1.55 10.01 -5.52
CA PHE A 163 1.29 11.19 -6.33
C PHE A 163 2.20 11.21 -7.57
N ASP A 164 3.05 12.24 -7.71
CA ASP A 164 4.02 12.38 -8.80
C ASP A 164 5.44 11.99 -8.39
N ASN A 165 5.61 11.32 -7.25
CA ASN A 165 6.90 10.93 -6.70
C ASN A 165 7.03 9.41 -6.61
N TYR A 166 8.26 8.91 -6.61
CA TYR A 166 8.52 7.49 -6.40
C TYR A 166 9.87 7.27 -5.72
N THR A 167 10.01 6.10 -5.12
CA THR A 167 11.29 5.56 -4.65
C THR A 167 11.39 4.07 -4.98
N SER A 168 12.60 3.58 -5.22
CA SER A 168 12.82 2.17 -5.56
C SER A 168 13.73 1.50 -4.55
N PHE A 169 13.36 0.28 -4.19
CA PHE A 169 14.11 -0.60 -3.30
C PHE A 169 14.58 -1.81 -4.08
N TYR A 170 15.85 -2.12 -3.98
CA TYR A 170 16.44 -3.30 -4.62
C TYR A 170 16.60 -4.38 -3.55
N ILE A 171 15.91 -5.51 -3.73
CA ILE A 171 15.81 -6.59 -2.76
C ILE A 171 16.41 -7.85 -3.36
N VAL A 172 17.53 -8.31 -2.83
CA VAL A 172 18.13 -9.59 -3.18
C VAL A 172 17.32 -10.71 -2.54
N LEU A 173 16.93 -11.69 -3.33
CA LEU A 173 16.14 -12.86 -2.91
C LEU A 173 17.10 -14.01 -2.60
N ASP A 174 17.42 -14.23 -1.31
CA ASP A 174 18.41 -15.21 -0.81
C ASP A 174 17.86 -16.61 -0.53
#